data_c8a0d1cf49b96f791f391a63499f8824
#
_entry.id   c8a0d1cf49b96f791f391a63499f8824
#
_cell.length_a   1.000
_cell.length_b   1.000
_cell.length_c   1.000
_cell.angle_alpha   90.00
_cell.angle_beta   90.00
_cell.angle_gamma   90.00
#
_symmetry.space_group_name_H-M   'P 1'
#
loop_
_entity.id
_entity.type
_entity.pdbx_description
1 polymer ?
#
loop_
_entity_poly.entity_id
_entity_poly.type
_entity_poly.pdbx_seq_one_letter_code
_entity_poly.pdbx_strand_id
1 'polypeptide(L)'
;MQKLYRNFLIVLLVLATVVVGWYIAGHNLPVLQPSGTVANQEKNLIITIFVLMLIVAIPVFVLTGFIVWRYRENNTEAKYMPEYDSNQLAELTWWGIPIILITAIATLTWVSTDRLDPYKSLAVGVEPLKIQVVSLDWKWLFIYPESDLASINYAAIPVNKPVEFDITSDSVMNSFWVPALGSQMYTMPGMKTKLNLMATETGNYYGSSANISGSGFARMNFTVAAMQPTDLTQWIDEVKNQHERPLDLSAYARLAKPSLPKARTAYSSVAPNLYDKIVNQYMMPNMTIEPTVESPTHSSVDEPQQPVGDMPTGHIHMSMPMGDHQ
;
A
#
# COMPACT_ATOMS: atom_id res chain seq x y z
N MET A 1 47.24 -9.87 17.42
CA MET A 1 46.03 -9.02 17.46
C MET A 1 45.14 -9.20 16.22
N GLN A 2 45.63 -9.14 15.00
CA GLN A 2 44.81 -9.28 13.77
C GLN A 2 44.02 -10.59 13.64
N LYS A 3 44.61 -11.75 14.02
CA LYS A 3 43.88 -13.05 13.97
C LYS A 3 42.72 -13.10 14.96
N LEU A 4 42.91 -12.52 16.15
CA LEU A 4 41.86 -12.47 17.18
C LEU A 4 40.72 -11.57 16.76
N TYR A 5 41.01 -10.40 16.19
CA TYR A 5 40.01 -9.47 15.66
C TYR A 5 39.20 -10.07 14.49
N ARG A 6 39.86 -10.73 13.55
CA ARG A 6 39.20 -11.45 12.44
C ARG A 6 38.28 -12.55 12.94
N ASN A 7 38.72 -13.37 13.86
CA ASN A 7 37.89 -14.45 14.40
C ASN A 7 36.70 -13.88 15.20
N PHE A 8 36.90 -12.78 15.92
CA PHE A 8 35.83 -12.06 16.61
C PHE A 8 34.77 -11.55 15.62
N LEU A 9 35.17 -10.93 14.50
CA LEU A 9 34.26 -10.46 13.48
C LEU A 9 33.47 -11.61 12.83
N ILE A 10 34.11 -12.76 12.57
CA ILE A 10 33.42 -13.93 12.01
C ILE A 10 32.38 -14.45 13.01
N VAL A 11 32.72 -14.57 14.28
CA VAL A 11 31.79 -15.02 15.32
C VAL A 11 30.63 -14.04 15.47
N LEU A 12 30.90 -12.74 15.43
CA LEU A 12 29.88 -11.70 15.50
C LEU A 12 28.91 -11.80 14.30
N LEU A 13 29.41 -12.00 13.08
CA LEU A 13 28.61 -12.16 11.88
C LEU A 13 27.72 -13.40 11.96
N VAL A 14 28.30 -14.54 12.38
CA VAL A 14 27.54 -15.79 12.57
C VAL A 14 26.44 -15.60 13.62
N LEU A 15 26.77 -14.98 14.75
CA LEU A 15 25.82 -14.69 15.81
C LEU A 15 24.69 -13.78 15.32
N ALA A 16 25.02 -12.72 14.59
CA ALA A 16 24.04 -11.81 14.00
C ALA A 16 23.10 -12.56 13.03
N THR A 17 23.64 -13.44 12.17
CA THR A 17 22.85 -14.25 11.25
C THR A 17 21.89 -15.18 11.99
N VAL A 18 22.37 -15.84 13.06
CA VAL A 18 21.53 -16.73 13.88
C VAL A 18 20.44 -15.94 14.61
N VAL A 19 20.76 -14.77 15.17
CA VAL A 19 19.78 -13.90 15.84
C VAL A 19 18.71 -13.41 14.87
N VAL A 20 19.10 -12.98 13.68
CA VAL A 20 18.15 -12.56 12.62
C VAL A 20 17.29 -13.75 12.20
N GLY A 21 17.85 -14.92 11.97
CA GLY A 21 17.10 -16.13 11.64
C GLY A 21 16.12 -16.54 12.74
N TRP A 22 16.54 -16.47 13.99
CA TRP A 22 15.67 -16.74 15.14
C TRP A 22 14.54 -15.71 15.28
N TYR A 23 14.84 -14.43 15.07
CA TYR A 23 13.84 -13.35 15.08
C TYR A 23 12.79 -13.56 13.99
N ILE A 24 13.21 -13.87 12.76
CA ILE A 24 12.29 -14.16 11.63
C ILE A 24 11.42 -15.38 11.91
N ALA A 25 12.02 -16.45 12.47
CA ALA A 25 11.29 -17.68 12.81
C ALA A 25 10.27 -17.50 13.94
N GLY A 26 10.55 -16.57 14.89
CA GLY A 26 9.69 -16.32 16.05
C GLY A 26 8.58 -15.28 15.81
N HIS A 27 8.61 -14.56 14.70
CA HIS A 27 7.62 -13.52 14.40
C HIS A 27 6.76 -13.91 13.20
N ASN A 28 5.44 -13.76 13.36
CA ASN A 28 4.48 -13.93 12.28
C ASN A 28 4.59 -12.72 11.32
N LEU A 29 5.40 -12.86 10.29
CA LEU A 29 5.52 -11.87 9.23
C LEU A 29 4.40 -12.12 8.20
N PRO A 30 3.43 -11.19 8.03
CA PRO A 30 2.30 -11.40 7.13
C PRO A 30 2.71 -11.74 5.69
N VAL A 31 3.84 -11.22 5.22
CA VAL A 31 4.40 -11.50 3.88
C VAL A 31 4.87 -12.96 3.75
N LEU A 32 5.32 -13.60 4.83
CA LEU A 32 5.77 -15.00 4.84
C LEU A 32 4.65 -15.98 5.18
N GLN A 33 3.56 -15.49 5.80
CA GLN A 33 2.38 -16.27 6.18
C GLN A 33 1.13 -15.66 5.56
N PRO A 34 1.02 -15.68 4.21
CA PRO A 34 -0.12 -15.13 3.51
C PRO A 34 -1.36 -15.96 3.73
N SER A 35 -2.51 -15.28 3.85
CA SER A 35 -3.84 -15.87 3.97
C SER A 35 -4.76 -15.48 2.80
N GLY A 36 -4.19 -14.90 1.74
CA GLY A 36 -4.86 -14.54 0.50
C GLY A 36 -4.23 -15.19 -0.72
N THR A 37 -5.02 -15.37 -1.78
CA THR A 37 -4.53 -15.95 -3.04
C THR A 37 -3.44 -15.11 -3.70
N VAL A 38 -3.61 -13.78 -3.71
CA VAL A 38 -2.64 -12.83 -4.26
C VAL A 38 -1.35 -12.84 -3.44
N ALA A 39 -1.46 -12.69 -2.11
CA ALA A 39 -0.30 -12.69 -1.21
C ALA A 39 0.49 -14.01 -1.26
N ASN A 40 -0.16 -15.15 -1.50
CA ASN A 40 0.52 -16.44 -1.72
C ASN A 40 1.36 -16.44 -3.01
N GLN A 41 0.84 -15.88 -4.08
CA GLN A 41 1.59 -15.76 -5.33
C GLN A 41 2.77 -14.80 -5.19
N GLU A 42 2.58 -13.67 -4.52
CA GLU A 42 3.64 -12.69 -4.21
C GLU A 42 4.75 -13.30 -3.36
N LYS A 43 4.41 -14.05 -2.30
CA LYS A 43 5.39 -14.81 -1.50
C LYS A 43 6.23 -15.75 -2.35
N ASN A 44 5.58 -16.56 -3.20
CA ASN A 44 6.28 -17.51 -4.07
C ASN A 44 7.22 -16.78 -5.05
N LEU A 45 6.78 -15.64 -5.58
CA LEU A 45 7.60 -14.79 -6.45
C LEU A 45 8.83 -14.25 -5.70
N ILE A 46 8.64 -13.72 -4.49
CA ILE A 46 9.73 -13.21 -3.63
C ILE A 46 10.74 -14.31 -3.35
N ILE A 47 10.30 -15.50 -2.97
CA ILE A 47 11.19 -16.65 -2.70
C ILE A 47 11.94 -17.04 -3.96
N THR A 48 11.28 -17.12 -5.12
CA THR A 48 11.90 -17.49 -6.39
C THR A 48 12.98 -16.48 -6.79
N ILE A 49 12.70 -15.18 -6.72
CA ILE A 49 13.68 -14.13 -7.04
C ILE A 49 14.84 -14.17 -6.05
N PHE A 50 14.58 -14.38 -4.76
CA PHE A 50 15.61 -14.49 -3.73
C PHE A 50 16.55 -15.67 -3.99
N VAL A 51 16.03 -16.84 -4.36
CA VAL A 51 16.82 -18.01 -4.74
C VAL A 51 17.68 -17.74 -5.97
N LEU A 52 17.09 -17.12 -7.02
CA LEU A 52 17.85 -16.74 -8.22
C LEU A 52 18.97 -15.76 -7.90
N MET A 53 18.74 -14.81 -7.01
CA MET A 53 19.79 -13.88 -6.56
C MET A 53 20.91 -14.61 -5.81
N LEU A 54 20.61 -15.60 -4.99
CA LEU A 54 21.61 -16.38 -4.24
C LEU A 54 22.51 -17.20 -5.17
N ILE A 55 22.02 -17.65 -6.33
CA ILE A 55 22.85 -18.37 -7.31
C ILE A 55 24.05 -17.54 -7.79
N VAL A 56 23.91 -16.21 -7.82
CA VAL A 56 25.02 -15.31 -8.14
C VAL A 56 25.78 -14.86 -6.89
N ALA A 57 25.06 -14.46 -5.84
CA ALA A 57 25.66 -13.88 -4.66
C ALA A 57 26.61 -14.86 -3.93
N ILE A 58 26.19 -16.12 -3.77
CA ILE A 58 27.01 -17.12 -3.07
C ILE A 58 28.34 -17.37 -3.79
N PRO A 59 28.41 -17.70 -5.09
CA PRO A 59 29.68 -17.86 -5.79
C PRO A 59 30.58 -16.62 -5.75
N VAL A 60 30.02 -15.42 -5.87
CA VAL A 60 30.80 -14.18 -5.77
C VAL A 60 31.44 -14.02 -4.40
N PHE A 61 30.71 -14.23 -3.31
CA PHE A 61 31.27 -14.18 -1.96
C PHE A 61 32.32 -15.27 -1.74
N VAL A 62 32.07 -16.49 -2.20
CA VAL A 62 33.03 -17.62 -2.09
C VAL A 62 34.29 -17.31 -2.87
N LEU A 63 34.17 -16.85 -4.13
CA LEU A 63 35.36 -16.50 -4.94
C LEU A 63 36.13 -15.34 -4.33
N THR A 64 35.44 -14.29 -3.86
CA THR A 64 36.11 -13.16 -3.21
C THR A 64 36.87 -13.62 -1.97
N GLY A 65 36.24 -14.42 -1.11
CA GLY A 65 36.91 -14.99 0.05
C GLY A 65 38.12 -15.88 -0.30
N PHE A 66 37.96 -16.71 -1.34
CA PHE A 66 39.03 -17.56 -1.86
C PHE A 66 40.19 -16.74 -2.41
N ILE A 67 39.93 -15.72 -3.23
CA ILE A 67 40.97 -14.86 -3.80
C ILE A 67 41.72 -14.11 -2.71
N VAL A 68 41.01 -13.48 -1.76
CA VAL A 68 41.63 -12.78 -0.61
C VAL A 68 42.48 -13.74 0.22
N TRP A 69 42.02 -14.96 0.46
CA TRP A 69 42.79 -15.97 1.20
C TRP A 69 44.00 -16.47 0.39
N ARG A 70 43.85 -16.73 -0.91
CA ARG A 70 44.88 -17.29 -1.81
C ARG A 70 46.00 -16.29 -2.10
N TYR A 71 45.66 -15.02 -2.30
CA TYR A 71 46.62 -13.96 -2.67
C TYR A 71 46.98 -13.02 -1.51
N ARG A 72 46.84 -13.50 -0.27
CA ARG A 72 47.31 -12.74 0.91
C ARG A 72 48.80 -12.53 0.87
N GLU A 73 49.29 -11.41 1.40
CA GLU A 73 50.71 -10.98 1.44
C GLU A 73 51.69 -12.08 1.92
N ASN A 74 51.31 -12.89 2.92
CA ASN A 74 52.16 -13.93 3.48
C ASN A 74 52.13 -15.25 2.68
N ASN A 75 51.47 -15.32 1.53
CA ASN A 75 51.40 -16.54 0.72
C ASN A 75 52.44 -16.51 -0.41
N THR A 76 53.55 -17.15 -0.22
CA THR A 76 54.63 -17.26 -1.21
C THR A 76 54.38 -18.31 -2.30
N GLU A 77 53.34 -19.15 -2.15
CA GLU A 77 52.99 -20.18 -3.16
C GLU A 77 52.11 -19.65 -4.29
N ALA A 78 51.59 -18.43 -4.14
CA ALA A 78 50.80 -17.81 -5.19
C ALA A 78 51.68 -17.40 -6.36
N LYS A 79 51.40 -17.94 -7.57
CA LYS A 79 52.17 -17.62 -8.77
C LYS A 79 51.91 -16.17 -9.18
N TYR A 80 52.95 -15.37 -9.27
CA TYR A 80 52.88 -14.02 -9.83
C TYR A 80 52.81 -14.06 -11.35
N MET A 81 51.70 -13.54 -11.93
CA MET A 81 51.47 -13.55 -13.40
C MET A 81 50.95 -12.16 -13.81
N PRO A 82 51.86 -11.16 -13.90
CA PRO A 82 51.44 -9.78 -14.23
C PRO A 82 50.90 -9.59 -15.64
N GLU A 83 51.22 -10.49 -16.58
CA GLU A 83 50.76 -10.46 -17.99
C GLU A 83 49.46 -11.24 -18.22
N TYR A 84 48.83 -11.74 -17.14
CA TYR A 84 47.55 -12.44 -17.23
C TYR A 84 46.44 -11.41 -17.23
N ASP A 85 46.09 -10.86 -18.38
CA ASP A 85 45.13 -9.77 -18.57
C ASP A 85 43.82 -10.22 -19.17
N SER A 86 43.73 -11.39 -19.82
CA SER A 86 42.53 -11.89 -20.46
C SER A 86 42.36 -13.41 -20.32
N ASN A 87 41.11 -13.85 -20.22
CA ASN A 87 40.71 -15.25 -20.30
C ASN A 87 39.30 -15.37 -20.87
N GLN A 88 39.20 -15.78 -22.14
CA GLN A 88 37.94 -15.86 -22.87
C GLN A 88 36.89 -16.73 -22.20
N LEU A 89 37.30 -17.85 -21.55
CA LEU A 89 36.35 -18.72 -20.83
C LEU A 89 35.81 -18.06 -19.59
N ALA A 90 36.68 -17.38 -18.83
CA ALA A 90 36.25 -16.61 -17.65
C ALA A 90 35.32 -15.47 -18.08
N GLU A 91 35.66 -14.74 -19.14
CA GLU A 91 34.86 -13.65 -19.69
C GLU A 91 33.48 -14.15 -20.12
N LEU A 92 33.41 -15.24 -20.88
CA LEU A 92 32.16 -15.86 -21.30
C LEU A 92 31.30 -16.27 -20.06
N THR A 93 31.94 -16.76 -19.02
CA THR A 93 31.23 -17.21 -17.81
C THR A 93 30.65 -16.04 -17.02
N TRP A 94 31.41 -15.00 -16.74
CA TRP A 94 30.93 -13.88 -15.94
C TRP A 94 29.98 -12.93 -16.69
N TRP A 95 29.97 -12.95 -18.03
CA TRP A 95 28.93 -12.27 -18.83
C TRP A 95 27.73 -13.19 -19.11
N GLY A 96 27.96 -14.46 -19.43
CA GLY A 96 26.93 -15.41 -19.82
C GLY A 96 25.96 -15.74 -18.69
N ILE A 97 26.45 -16.03 -17.48
CA ILE A 97 25.60 -16.36 -16.33
C ILE A 97 24.64 -15.19 -16.00
N PRO A 98 25.11 -13.94 -15.83
CA PRO A 98 24.20 -12.80 -15.59
C PRO A 98 23.19 -12.57 -16.71
N ILE A 99 23.57 -12.70 -17.97
CA ILE A 99 22.64 -12.54 -19.09
C ILE A 99 21.50 -13.57 -19.04
N ILE A 100 21.82 -14.83 -18.78
CA ILE A 100 20.81 -15.90 -18.64
C ILE A 100 19.88 -15.60 -17.47
N LEU A 101 20.43 -15.18 -16.31
CA LEU A 101 19.65 -14.86 -15.14
C LEU A 101 18.76 -13.63 -15.32
N ILE A 102 19.29 -12.58 -15.94
CA ILE A 102 18.49 -11.38 -16.26
C ILE A 102 17.33 -11.77 -17.19
N THR A 103 17.58 -12.58 -18.21
CA THR A 103 16.54 -13.06 -19.13
C THR A 103 15.47 -13.87 -18.37
N ALA A 104 15.88 -14.76 -17.46
CA ALA A 104 14.95 -15.54 -16.65
C ALA A 104 14.11 -14.65 -15.71
N ILE A 105 14.74 -13.69 -15.03
CA ILE A 105 14.06 -12.74 -14.13
C ILE A 105 13.12 -11.84 -14.94
N ALA A 106 13.54 -11.33 -16.09
CA ALA A 106 12.71 -10.49 -16.95
C ALA A 106 11.45 -11.24 -17.44
N THR A 107 11.60 -12.50 -17.85
CA THR A 107 10.47 -13.35 -18.25
C THR A 107 9.54 -13.62 -17.07
N LEU A 108 10.09 -13.96 -15.91
CA LEU A 108 9.31 -14.17 -14.68
C LEU A 108 8.54 -12.91 -14.30
N THR A 109 9.18 -11.75 -14.33
CA THR A 109 8.56 -10.46 -14.01
C THR A 109 7.43 -10.15 -14.98
N TRP A 110 7.66 -10.30 -16.28
CA TRP A 110 6.62 -10.08 -17.30
C TRP A 110 5.36 -10.92 -17.04
N VAL A 111 5.54 -12.22 -16.88
CA VAL A 111 4.42 -13.15 -16.62
C VAL A 111 3.73 -12.84 -15.29
N SER A 112 4.49 -12.52 -14.25
CA SER A 112 3.93 -12.25 -12.92
C SER A 112 3.18 -10.93 -12.87
N THR A 113 3.66 -9.89 -13.54
CA THR A 113 2.98 -8.58 -13.63
C THR A 113 1.61 -8.73 -14.28
N ASP A 114 1.51 -9.54 -15.35
CA ASP A 114 0.23 -9.79 -15.98
C ASP A 114 -0.73 -10.62 -15.09
N ARG A 115 -0.23 -11.60 -14.34
CA ARG A 115 -1.04 -12.46 -13.46
C ARG A 115 -1.49 -11.75 -12.18
N LEU A 116 -0.66 -10.86 -11.65
CA LEU A 116 -0.89 -10.15 -10.39
C LEU A 116 -1.47 -8.74 -10.60
N ASP A 117 -1.98 -8.45 -11.79
CA ASP A 117 -2.65 -7.18 -12.07
C ASP A 117 -3.84 -7.00 -11.10
N PRO A 118 -3.83 -5.97 -10.24
CA PRO A 118 -4.87 -5.74 -9.24
C PRO A 118 -6.24 -5.45 -9.83
N TYR A 119 -6.31 -5.07 -11.11
CA TYR A 119 -7.57 -4.84 -11.83
C TYR A 119 -8.19 -6.12 -12.39
N LYS A 120 -7.45 -7.21 -12.45
CA LYS A 120 -7.97 -8.49 -12.94
C LYS A 120 -8.85 -9.19 -11.90
N SER A 121 -10.00 -9.70 -12.35
CA SER A 121 -10.84 -10.55 -11.52
C SER A 121 -10.10 -11.84 -11.11
N LEU A 122 -10.17 -12.19 -9.83
CA LEU A 122 -9.52 -13.38 -9.26
C LEU A 122 -10.24 -14.69 -9.56
N ALA A 123 -11.51 -14.64 -9.95
CA ALA A 123 -12.29 -15.82 -10.31
C ALA A 123 -13.20 -15.53 -11.49
N VAL A 124 -13.08 -16.35 -12.54
CA VAL A 124 -13.93 -16.23 -13.73
C VAL A 124 -15.30 -16.83 -13.41
N GLY A 125 -16.37 -16.08 -13.71
CA GLY A 125 -17.75 -16.53 -13.53
C GLY A 125 -18.30 -16.44 -12.10
N VAL A 126 -17.53 -15.91 -11.16
CA VAL A 126 -18.01 -15.61 -9.79
C VAL A 126 -18.12 -14.09 -9.64
N GLU A 127 -19.31 -13.60 -9.31
CA GLU A 127 -19.50 -12.19 -9.05
C GLU A 127 -18.81 -11.79 -7.73
N PRO A 128 -17.87 -10.84 -7.74
CA PRO A 128 -17.17 -10.40 -6.54
C PRO A 128 -18.11 -9.62 -5.61
N LEU A 129 -17.84 -9.67 -4.30
CA LEU A 129 -18.43 -8.71 -3.38
C LEU A 129 -17.79 -7.34 -3.63
N LYS A 130 -18.61 -6.33 -3.94
CA LYS A 130 -18.13 -4.96 -4.15
C LYS A 130 -18.13 -4.18 -2.85
N ILE A 131 -16.99 -3.57 -2.52
CA ILE A 131 -16.83 -2.68 -1.37
C ILE A 131 -16.18 -1.39 -1.86
N GLN A 132 -16.84 -0.27 -1.64
CA GLN A 132 -16.28 1.04 -1.91
C GLN A 132 -15.50 1.52 -0.69
N VAL A 133 -14.26 1.97 -0.91
CA VAL A 133 -13.34 2.37 0.15
C VAL A 133 -12.99 3.84 -0.03
N VAL A 134 -13.18 4.62 1.02
CA VAL A 134 -12.79 6.03 1.05
C VAL A 134 -11.74 6.25 2.14
N SER A 135 -10.57 6.72 1.74
CA SER A 135 -9.56 7.21 2.64
C SER A 135 -9.93 8.60 3.14
N LEU A 136 -10.07 8.76 4.44
CA LEU A 136 -10.29 10.04 5.13
C LEU A 136 -9.05 10.40 5.95
N ASP A 137 -9.02 11.60 6.58
CA ASP A 137 -7.95 11.98 7.48
C ASP A 137 -7.89 11.03 8.69
N TRP A 138 -6.94 10.08 8.57
CA TRP A 138 -6.50 9.02 9.47
C TRP A 138 -7.55 7.96 9.82
N LYS A 139 -8.50 7.69 8.92
CA LYS A 139 -9.49 6.62 9.03
C LYS A 139 -9.95 6.13 7.66
N TRP A 140 -10.52 4.93 7.64
CA TRP A 140 -11.02 4.26 6.45
C TRP A 140 -12.51 4.06 6.54
N LEU A 141 -13.25 4.53 5.55
CA LEU A 141 -14.68 4.30 5.37
C LEU A 141 -14.87 3.18 4.35
N PHE A 142 -15.60 2.15 4.73
CA PHE A 142 -16.01 1.03 3.88
C PHE A 142 -17.52 1.11 3.64
N ILE A 143 -17.93 1.17 2.39
CA ILE A 143 -19.32 1.23 1.96
C ILE A 143 -19.65 -0.05 1.22
N TYR A 144 -20.75 -0.69 1.56
CA TYR A 144 -21.28 -1.89 0.92
C TYR A 144 -22.51 -1.49 0.09
N PRO A 145 -22.37 -1.22 -1.21
CA PRO A 145 -23.46 -0.67 -2.02
C PRO A 145 -24.63 -1.63 -2.13
N GLU A 146 -24.38 -2.95 -2.22
CA GLU A 146 -25.45 -3.96 -2.31
C GLU A 146 -26.24 -4.13 -1.01
N SER A 147 -25.61 -3.85 0.12
CA SER A 147 -26.24 -3.99 1.44
C SER A 147 -26.67 -2.66 2.05
N ASP A 148 -26.42 -1.52 1.39
CA ASP A 148 -26.74 -0.17 1.87
C ASP A 148 -26.27 0.05 3.31
N LEU A 149 -25.01 -0.27 3.63
CA LEU A 149 -24.40 -0.05 4.93
C LEU A 149 -22.96 0.44 4.79
N ALA A 150 -22.43 1.02 5.86
CA ALA A 150 -21.03 1.42 5.92
C ALA A 150 -20.38 1.12 7.27
N SER A 151 -19.05 1.05 7.28
CA SER A 151 -18.27 0.84 8.49
C SER A 151 -16.98 1.66 8.48
N ILE A 152 -16.48 1.98 9.68
CA ILE A 152 -15.24 2.73 9.89
C ILE A 152 -14.17 1.81 10.46
N ASN A 153 -13.01 1.77 9.79
CA ASN A 153 -11.83 1.00 10.18
C ASN A 153 -12.08 -0.50 10.38
N TYR A 154 -13.14 -1.01 9.79
CA TYR A 154 -13.50 -2.42 9.83
C TYR A 154 -14.20 -2.82 8.53
N ALA A 155 -13.68 -3.85 7.87
CA ALA A 155 -14.32 -4.45 6.70
C ALA A 155 -14.59 -5.92 6.95
N ALA A 156 -15.83 -6.35 6.78
CA ALA A 156 -16.21 -7.76 6.79
C ALA A 156 -16.23 -8.30 5.35
N ILE A 157 -15.55 -9.41 5.11
CA ILE A 157 -15.49 -10.05 3.79
C ILE A 157 -15.73 -11.56 3.89
N PRO A 158 -16.28 -12.20 2.86
CA PRO A 158 -16.42 -13.64 2.85
C PRO A 158 -15.08 -14.33 2.52
N VAL A 159 -14.84 -15.51 3.07
CA VAL A 159 -13.74 -16.39 2.64
C VAL A 159 -14.08 -17.05 1.30
N ASN A 160 -13.05 -17.37 0.52
CA ASN A 160 -13.13 -18.08 -0.77
C ASN A 160 -14.07 -17.44 -1.80
N LYS A 161 -14.40 -16.16 -1.63
CA LYS A 161 -15.12 -15.36 -2.61
C LYS A 161 -14.27 -14.13 -2.95
N PRO A 162 -14.14 -13.78 -4.24
CA PRO A 162 -13.46 -12.55 -4.64
C PRO A 162 -14.14 -11.31 -4.06
N VAL A 163 -13.33 -10.33 -3.65
CA VAL A 163 -13.79 -9.01 -3.21
C VAL A 163 -13.13 -7.97 -4.08
N GLU A 164 -13.95 -7.13 -4.72
CA GLU A 164 -13.51 -5.96 -5.49
C GLU A 164 -13.61 -4.74 -4.59
N PHE A 165 -12.47 -4.12 -4.29
CA PHE A 165 -12.41 -2.85 -3.61
C PHE A 165 -12.29 -1.72 -4.63
N ASP A 166 -13.33 -0.86 -4.71
CA ASP A 166 -13.30 0.41 -5.43
C ASP A 166 -12.80 1.50 -4.49
N ILE A 167 -11.61 2.05 -4.74
CA ILE A 167 -10.87 2.83 -3.76
C ILE A 167 -10.72 4.28 -4.23
N THR A 168 -10.98 5.24 -3.33
CA THR A 168 -10.76 6.67 -3.55
C THR A 168 -10.27 7.35 -2.27
N SER A 169 -9.97 8.65 -2.34
CA SER A 169 -9.62 9.47 -1.17
C SER A 169 -10.48 10.73 -1.11
N ASP A 170 -10.87 11.12 0.09
CA ASP A 170 -11.43 12.43 0.43
C ASP A 170 -10.47 13.24 1.33
N SER A 171 -9.19 12.97 1.18
CA SER A 171 -8.08 13.67 1.85
C SER A 171 -6.84 13.62 0.96
N VAL A 172 -5.67 13.73 1.52
CA VAL A 172 -4.41 13.54 0.78
C VAL A 172 -4.27 12.10 0.25
N MET A 173 -3.33 11.89 -0.65
CA MET A 173 -3.00 10.57 -1.15
C MET A 173 -2.64 9.61 0.00
N ASN A 174 -3.25 8.43 -0.03
CA ASN A 174 -2.99 7.33 0.90
C ASN A 174 -2.70 6.05 0.11
N SER A 175 -2.47 4.94 0.81
CA SER A 175 -2.25 3.65 0.20
C SER A 175 -2.98 2.58 1.01
N PHE A 176 -3.98 1.96 0.42
CA PHE A 176 -4.73 0.86 1.02
C PHE A 176 -3.92 -0.41 0.95
N TRP A 177 -3.63 -1.03 2.10
CA TRP A 177 -2.81 -2.22 2.16
C TRP A 177 -3.26 -3.20 3.25
N VAL A 178 -3.43 -4.47 2.84
CA VAL A 178 -3.71 -5.60 3.73
C VAL A 178 -2.63 -6.67 3.47
N PRO A 179 -1.48 -6.61 4.17
CA PRO A 179 -0.30 -7.42 3.86
C PRO A 179 -0.53 -8.94 3.76
N ALA A 180 -1.46 -9.46 4.56
CA ALA A 180 -1.78 -10.89 4.57
C ALA A 180 -2.61 -11.35 3.37
N LEU A 181 -3.27 -10.43 2.66
CA LEU A 181 -4.17 -10.73 1.53
C LEU A 181 -3.56 -10.39 0.17
N GLY A 182 -2.74 -9.34 0.08
CA GLY A 182 -2.10 -8.95 -1.18
C GLY A 182 -1.42 -7.59 -1.15
N SER A 183 -1.16 -7.10 -2.36
CA SER A 183 -0.50 -5.82 -2.64
C SER A 183 -1.26 -4.62 -2.11
N GLN A 184 -0.59 -3.48 -2.14
CA GLN A 184 -1.17 -2.17 -1.85
C GLN A 184 -1.71 -1.48 -3.11
N MET A 185 -2.72 -0.60 -2.91
CA MET A 185 -3.24 0.26 -3.97
C MET A 185 -3.32 1.70 -3.49
N TYR A 186 -2.84 2.64 -4.33
CA TYR A 186 -2.93 4.06 -4.03
C TYR A 186 -4.37 4.57 -4.11
N THR A 187 -4.72 5.45 -3.18
CA THR A 187 -5.99 6.18 -3.12
C THR A 187 -5.70 7.66 -3.32
N MET A 188 -6.37 8.27 -4.28
CA MET A 188 -6.17 9.69 -4.61
C MET A 188 -7.52 10.40 -4.77
N PRO A 189 -7.61 11.68 -4.38
CA PRO A 189 -8.80 12.49 -4.60
C PRO A 189 -9.17 12.55 -6.09
N GLY A 190 -10.46 12.38 -6.40
CA GLY A 190 -10.96 12.43 -7.79
C GLY A 190 -10.64 11.20 -8.65
N MET A 191 -9.93 10.20 -8.11
CA MET A 191 -9.62 8.97 -8.84
C MET A 191 -10.35 7.77 -8.24
N LYS A 192 -10.69 6.82 -9.10
CA LYS A 192 -11.19 5.49 -8.72
C LYS A 192 -10.11 4.47 -9.07
N THR A 193 -9.58 3.76 -8.10
CA THR A 193 -8.66 2.63 -8.31
C THR A 193 -9.34 1.35 -7.85
N LYS A 194 -8.91 0.22 -8.41
CA LYS A 194 -9.46 -1.11 -8.09
C LYS A 194 -8.41 -2.00 -7.49
N LEU A 195 -8.82 -2.79 -6.51
CA LEU A 195 -8.00 -3.84 -5.93
C LEU A 195 -8.86 -5.09 -5.71
N ASN A 196 -8.48 -6.18 -6.36
CA ASN A 196 -9.14 -7.46 -6.17
C ASN A 196 -8.37 -8.32 -5.17
N LEU A 197 -9.01 -8.71 -4.07
CA LEU A 197 -8.44 -9.58 -3.05
C LEU A 197 -9.38 -10.76 -2.77
N MET A 198 -8.80 -11.86 -2.28
CA MET A 198 -9.57 -13.02 -1.82
C MET A 198 -8.87 -13.66 -0.62
N ALA A 199 -9.55 -13.70 0.51
CA ALA A 199 -9.10 -14.43 1.68
C ALA A 199 -9.37 -15.94 1.51
N THR A 200 -8.40 -16.77 1.85
CA THR A 200 -8.52 -18.25 1.80
C THR A 200 -8.87 -18.86 3.16
N GLU A 201 -8.66 -18.10 4.22
CA GLU A 201 -8.89 -18.54 5.61
C GLU A 201 -9.70 -17.50 6.37
N THR A 202 -10.48 -17.94 7.35
CA THR A 202 -11.17 -17.05 8.27
C THR A 202 -10.19 -16.42 9.24
N GLY A 203 -10.38 -15.15 9.56
CA GLY A 203 -9.52 -14.45 10.51
C GLY A 203 -9.64 -12.93 10.44
N ASN A 204 -8.95 -12.26 11.34
CA ASN A 204 -8.86 -10.80 11.37
C ASN A 204 -7.50 -10.38 10.82
N TYR A 205 -7.50 -9.75 9.66
CA TYR A 205 -6.30 -9.29 8.99
C TYR A 205 -6.08 -7.80 9.24
N TYR A 206 -4.87 -7.47 9.63
CA TYR A 206 -4.46 -6.09 9.83
C TYR A 206 -4.33 -5.38 8.47
N GLY A 207 -4.92 -4.20 8.38
CA GLY A 207 -4.75 -3.28 7.26
C GLY A 207 -4.27 -1.92 7.74
N SER A 208 -3.54 -1.22 6.91
CA SER A 208 -3.00 0.11 7.20
C SER A 208 -2.86 0.98 5.96
N SER A 209 -2.69 2.28 6.17
CA SER A 209 -2.13 3.12 5.12
C SER A 209 -0.63 2.84 4.98
N ALA A 210 -0.14 2.69 3.76
CA ALA A 210 1.29 2.51 3.48
C ALA A 210 1.95 3.80 2.93
N ASN A 211 1.22 4.92 2.90
CA ASN A 211 1.71 6.23 2.50
C ASN A 211 1.53 7.24 3.63
N ILE A 212 2.60 7.97 3.99
CA ILE A 212 2.58 8.94 5.10
C ILE A 212 1.65 10.11 4.74
N SER A 213 0.59 10.31 5.55
CA SER A 213 -0.49 11.26 5.32
C SER A 213 -0.69 12.25 6.50
N GLY A 214 0.35 12.53 7.26
CA GLY A 214 0.31 13.52 8.35
C GLY A 214 0.39 12.90 9.75
N SER A 215 0.04 13.68 10.77
CA SER A 215 0.30 13.36 12.18
C SER A 215 -0.44 12.13 12.72
N GLY A 216 -1.57 11.76 12.13
CA GLY A 216 -2.35 10.59 12.50
C GLY A 216 -2.00 9.31 11.74
N PHE A 217 -1.11 9.37 10.75
CA PHE A 217 -0.75 8.24 9.89
C PHE A 217 -0.40 6.96 10.66
N ALA A 218 0.44 7.04 11.67
CA ALA A 218 0.88 5.87 12.45
C ALA A 218 -0.27 5.09 13.13
N ARG A 219 -1.46 5.70 13.23
CA ARG A 219 -2.67 5.11 13.82
C ARG A 219 -3.79 4.91 12.79
N MET A 220 -3.53 5.19 11.51
CA MET A 220 -4.47 4.99 10.42
C MET A 220 -4.47 3.52 9.99
N ASN A 221 -5.01 2.67 10.86
CA ASN A 221 -5.14 1.24 10.63
C ASN A 221 -6.60 0.80 10.65
N PHE A 222 -6.85 -0.38 10.10
CA PHE A 222 -8.17 -1.00 10.04
C PHE A 222 -8.04 -2.53 10.15
N THR A 223 -9.16 -3.20 10.29
CA THR A 223 -9.22 -4.66 10.31
C THR A 223 -10.08 -5.14 9.16
N VAL A 224 -9.59 -6.12 8.41
CA VAL A 224 -10.40 -6.91 7.48
C VAL A 224 -10.72 -8.24 8.15
N ALA A 225 -12.00 -8.46 8.47
CA ALA A 225 -12.49 -9.71 9.04
C ALA A 225 -13.01 -10.62 7.93
N ALA A 226 -12.23 -11.65 7.62
CA ALA A 226 -12.68 -12.70 6.72
C ALA A 226 -13.47 -13.75 7.50
N MET A 227 -14.68 -14.03 7.08
CA MET A 227 -15.63 -14.90 7.80
C MET A 227 -16.40 -15.81 6.83
N GLN A 228 -17.09 -16.80 7.37
CA GLN A 228 -17.97 -17.62 6.54
C GLN A 228 -19.11 -16.78 5.96
N PRO A 229 -19.66 -17.13 4.78
CA PRO A 229 -20.76 -16.38 4.16
C PRO A 229 -21.98 -16.21 5.07
N THR A 230 -22.30 -17.20 5.90
CA THR A 230 -23.37 -17.14 6.90
C THR A 230 -23.13 -16.07 7.95
N ASP A 231 -21.90 -16.00 8.46
CA ASP A 231 -21.52 -15.03 9.50
C ASP A 231 -21.49 -13.60 8.94
N LEU A 232 -21.10 -13.46 7.66
CA LEU A 232 -21.18 -12.17 6.97
C LEU A 232 -22.62 -11.68 6.85
N THR A 233 -23.55 -12.56 6.47
CA THR A 233 -24.98 -12.24 6.40
C THR A 233 -25.50 -11.81 7.78
N GLN A 234 -25.17 -12.57 8.81
CA GLN A 234 -25.55 -12.22 10.18
C GLN A 234 -24.98 -10.86 10.60
N TRP A 235 -23.72 -10.58 10.31
CA TRP A 235 -23.11 -9.28 10.60
C TRP A 235 -23.80 -8.12 9.87
N ILE A 236 -24.18 -8.32 8.59
CA ILE A 236 -24.94 -7.32 7.82
C ILE A 236 -26.29 -7.06 8.50
N ASP A 237 -27.01 -8.10 8.91
CA ASP A 237 -28.30 -7.99 9.56
C ASP A 237 -28.18 -7.31 10.94
N GLU A 238 -27.16 -7.63 11.70
CA GLU A 238 -26.86 -6.97 12.99
C GLU A 238 -26.64 -5.47 12.81
N VAL A 239 -25.82 -5.07 11.81
CA VAL A 239 -25.57 -3.65 11.51
C VAL A 239 -26.84 -2.93 11.08
N LYS A 240 -27.68 -3.56 10.23
CA LYS A 240 -28.95 -2.99 9.79
C LYS A 240 -29.96 -2.83 10.93
N ASN A 241 -29.96 -3.79 11.86
CA ASN A 241 -30.87 -3.76 13.01
C ASN A 241 -30.45 -2.76 14.10
N GLN A 242 -29.21 -2.27 14.09
CA GLN A 242 -28.77 -1.15 14.95
C GLN A 242 -29.30 0.21 14.43
N HIS A 243 -30.56 0.33 14.24
CA HIS A 243 -31.43 1.22 13.46
C HIS A 243 -31.18 2.73 13.45
N GLU A 244 -30.22 3.26 14.16
CA GLU A 244 -30.21 4.68 14.52
C GLU A 244 -29.01 5.48 14.01
N ARG A 245 -28.25 4.95 13.04
CA ARG A 245 -27.08 5.66 12.53
C ARG A 245 -27.03 5.66 11.00
N PRO A 246 -27.84 6.47 10.33
CA PRO A 246 -27.68 6.70 8.92
C PRO A 246 -26.39 7.51 8.64
N LEU A 247 -25.65 7.15 7.61
CA LEU A 247 -24.58 7.96 7.06
C LEU A 247 -25.15 8.91 5.99
N ASP A 248 -25.92 9.90 6.44
CA ASP A 248 -26.36 10.99 5.59
C ASP A 248 -25.20 11.97 5.26
N LEU A 249 -25.45 12.95 4.37
CA LEU A 249 -24.42 13.92 3.99
C LEU A 249 -23.90 14.74 5.18
N SER A 250 -24.74 15.02 6.17
CA SER A 250 -24.37 15.77 7.35
C SER A 250 -23.47 14.94 8.29
N ALA A 251 -23.79 13.66 8.48
CA ALA A 251 -22.97 12.71 9.23
C ALA A 251 -21.64 12.49 8.52
N TYR A 252 -21.65 12.37 7.18
CA TYR A 252 -20.43 12.26 6.39
C TYR A 252 -19.56 13.50 6.54
N ALA A 253 -20.11 14.71 6.42
CA ALA A 253 -19.35 15.95 6.60
C ALA A 253 -18.69 16.08 8.00
N ARG A 254 -19.34 15.54 9.04
CA ARG A 254 -18.72 15.44 10.37
C ARG A 254 -17.64 14.37 10.42
N LEU A 255 -17.87 13.22 9.77
CA LEU A 255 -16.92 12.12 9.68
C LEU A 255 -15.66 12.50 8.92
N ALA A 256 -15.77 13.26 7.82
CA ALA A 256 -14.66 13.68 6.99
C ALA A 256 -13.63 14.58 7.72
N LYS A 257 -14.04 15.25 8.81
CA LYS A 257 -13.11 16.08 9.60
C LYS A 257 -11.95 15.23 10.17
N PRO A 258 -10.73 15.79 10.23
CA PRO A 258 -9.55 15.10 10.77
C PRO A 258 -9.82 14.56 12.17
N SER A 259 -9.72 13.25 12.36
CA SER A 259 -9.91 12.60 13.66
C SER A 259 -9.41 11.16 13.66
N LEU A 260 -9.10 10.65 14.84
CA LEU A 260 -8.77 9.25 15.07
C LEU A 260 -9.97 8.60 15.80
N PRO A 261 -10.76 7.77 15.12
CA PRO A 261 -11.88 7.09 15.77
C PRO A 261 -11.36 6.12 16.83
N LYS A 262 -11.95 6.18 18.02
CA LYS A 262 -11.57 5.34 19.17
C LYS A 262 -12.20 3.95 19.14
N ALA A 263 -13.30 3.79 18.40
CA ALA A 263 -14.05 2.55 18.29
C ALA A 263 -14.47 2.28 16.85
N ARG A 264 -14.68 1.00 16.53
CA ARG A 264 -15.32 0.57 15.30
C ARG A 264 -16.75 1.09 15.29
N THR A 265 -17.15 1.73 14.22
CA THR A 265 -18.48 2.28 14.05
C THR A 265 -19.07 1.75 12.76
N ALA A 266 -20.32 1.34 12.79
CA ALA A 266 -21.08 0.96 11.60
C ALA A 266 -22.29 1.87 11.42
N TYR A 267 -22.75 2.00 10.18
CA TYR A 267 -23.89 2.79 9.77
C TYR A 267 -24.88 1.88 9.04
N SER A 268 -26.15 1.96 9.44
CA SER A 268 -27.21 1.08 8.94
C SER A 268 -27.75 1.47 7.56
N SER A 269 -27.42 2.67 7.07
CA SER A 269 -27.73 3.12 5.71
C SER A 269 -26.73 4.17 5.24
N VAL A 270 -26.65 4.42 3.94
CA VAL A 270 -25.70 5.35 3.30
C VAL A 270 -26.45 6.30 2.38
N ALA A 271 -26.05 7.57 2.38
CA ALA A 271 -26.64 8.54 1.46
C ALA A 271 -26.48 8.09 0.00
N PRO A 272 -27.54 8.20 -0.82
CA PRO A 272 -27.51 7.76 -2.21
C PRO A 272 -26.33 8.37 -2.99
N ASN A 273 -25.60 7.52 -3.70
CA ASN A 273 -24.43 7.90 -4.52
C ASN A 273 -23.34 8.65 -3.76
N LEU A 274 -23.19 8.41 -2.44
CA LEU A 274 -22.21 9.09 -1.61
C LEU A 274 -20.79 8.93 -2.18
N TYR A 275 -20.39 7.72 -2.56
CA TYR A 275 -19.06 7.44 -3.12
C TYR A 275 -18.79 8.24 -4.40
N ASP A 276 -19.75 8.30 -5.32
CA ASP A 276 -19.62 9.06 -6.56
C ASP A 276 -19.59 10.57 -6.32
N LYS A 277 -20.32 11.06 -5.33
CA LYS A 277 -20.26 12.47 -4.91
C LYS A 277 -18.86 12.80 -4.38
N ILE A 278 -18.26 11.91 -3.56
CA ILE A 278 -16.91 12.11 -3.03
C ILE A 278 -15.88 12.14 -4.16
N VAL A 279 -15.98 11.28 -5.16
CA VAL A 279 -15.05 11.31 -6.29
C VAL A 279 -15.24 12.58 -7.11
N ASN A 280 -16.49 12.92 -7.45
CA ASN A 280 -16.81 14.01 -8.38
C ASN A 280 -16.53 15.40 -7.82
N GLN A 281 -16.54 15.59 -6.49
CA GLN A 281 -16.19 16.87 -5.87
C GLN A 281 -14.79 17.38 -6.23
N TYR A 282 -13.86 16.45 -6.53
CA TYR A 282 -12.49 16.78 -6.94
C TYR A 282 -12.32 16.89 -8.47
N MET A 283 -13.25 16.33 -9.24
CA MET A 283 -13.23 16.42 -10.70
C MET A 283 -13.95 17.68 -11.22
N MET A 284 -14.96 18.17 -10.46
CA MET A 284 -15.73 19.36 -10.79
C MET A 284 -15.64 20.36 -9.63
N PRO A 285 -14.78 21.39 -9.70
CA PRO A 285 -14.52 22.31 -8.57
C PRO A 285 -15.75 23.05 -8.02
N ASN A 286 -16.89 23.01 -8.71
CA ASN A 286 -18.14 23.66 -8.30
C ASN A 286 -19.15 22.72 -7.61
N MET A 287 -18.79 21.46 -7.34
CA MET A 287 -19.65 20.48 -6.65
C MET A 287 -19.17 20.25 -5.23
N THR A 288 -19.28 21.25 -4.37
CA THR A 288 -19.11 21.07 -2.93
C THR A 288 -20.26 20.21 -2.38
N ILE A 289 -19.95 19.22 -1.52
CA ILE A 289 -20.95 18.50 -0.73
C ILE A 289 -21.38 19.44 0.41
N GLU A 290 -22.18 20.44 0.09
CA GLU A 290 -22.84 21.23 1.12
C GLU A 290 -24.05 20.46 1.67
N PRO A 291 -24.18 20.34 3.01
CA PRO A 291 -25.42 19.87 3.59
C PRO A 291 -26.49 20.89 3.22
N THR A 292 -27.55 20.44 2.56
CA THR A 292 -28.75 21.27 2.32
C THR A 292 -29.32 21.61 3.68
N VAL A 293 -28.88 22.72 4.24
CA VAL A 293 -29.61 23.38 5.34
C VAL A 293 -30.81 24.02 4.67
N GLU A 294 -32.00 23.45 4.85
CA GLU A 294 -33.23 24.16 4.60
C GLU A 294 -33.20 25.43 5.44
N SER A 295 -32.91 26.54 4.82
CA SER A 295 -33.02 27.84 5.45
C SER A 295 -34.50 28.14 5.64
N PRO A 296 -34.92 28.50 6.86
CA PRO A 296 -36.25 29.03 7.05
C PRO A 296 -36.41 30.32 6.23
N THR A 297 -37.43 30.36 5.44
CA THR A 297 -37.85 31.52 4.65
C THR A 297 -37.91 32.78 5.52
N HIS A 298 -36.92 33.67 5.36
CA HIS A 298 -37.03 35.03 5.83
C HIS A 298 -37.39 35.95 4.65
N SER A 299 -38.54 36.57 4.81
CA SER A 299 -39.12 37.60 3.99
C SER A 299 -38.16 38.78 3.75
N SER A 300 -38.21 39.22 2.49
CA SER A 300 -37.59 40.42 1.93
C SER A 300 -37.70 41.65 2.83
N VAL A 301 -36.57 42.29 3.11
CA VAL A 301 -36.49 43.70 3.45
C VAL A 301 -35.50 44.36 2.47
N ASP A 302 -36.02 45.30 1.69
CA ASP A 302 -35.27 46.17 0.77
C ASP A 302 -34.23 47.01 1.53
N GLU A 303 -32.97 47.02 1.05
CA GLU A 303 -31.94 47.96 1.48
C GLU A 303 -31.22 48.52 0.24
N PRO A 304 -30.96 49.87 0.18
CA PRO A 304 -30.59 50.53 -1.05
C PRO A 304 -29.11 50.41 -1.42
N GLN A 305 -28.87 50.31 -2.73
CA GLN A 305 -27.56 50.26 -3.36
C GLN A 305 -26.76 51.58 -3.15
N GLN A 306 -25.47 51.43 -2.72
CA GLN A 306 -24.43 52.49 -2.83
C GLN A 306 -23.49 52.20 -3.98
N PRO A 307 -22.98 53.26 -4.68
CA PRO A 307 -22.16 53.10 -5.88
C PRO A 307 -20.72 52.73 -5.61
N VAL A 308 -20.22 51.88 -6.49
CA VAL A 308 -18.84 51.36 -6.52
C VAL A 308 -17.89 52.48 -7.01
N GLY A 309 -16.90 52.81 -6.20
CA GLY A 309 -15.79 53.69 -6.57
C GLY A 309 -14.62 52.92 -7.18
N ASP A 310 -14.05 53.47 -8.24
CA ASP A 310 -12.89 52.99 -9.00
C ASP A 310 -11.65 52.73 -8.14
N MET A 311 -11.01 51.58 -8.31
CA MET A 311 -9.67 51.29 -7.80
C MET A 311 -8.63 51.37 -8.94
N PRO A 312 -7.47 52.02 -8.72
CA PRO A 312 -6.42 52.14 -9.73
C PRO A 312 -5.54 50.89 -9.82
N THR A 313 -5.24 50.52 -11.05
CA THR A 313 -4.29 49.44 -11.42
C THR A 313 -2.85 49.86 -11.10
N GLY A 314 -2.23 49.25 -10.11
CA GLY A 314 -0.81 49.38 -9.81
C GLY A 314 -0.01 48.18 -10.31
N HIS A 315 0.85 48.42 -11.31
CA HIS A 315 1.86 47.45 -11.76
C HIS A 315 2.97 47.35 -10.71
N ILE A 316 3.18 46.13 -10.15
CA ILE A 316 4.34 45.86 -9.32
C ILE A 316 5.39 45.14 -10.17
N HIS A 317 6.47 45.83 -10.47
CA HIS A 317 7.71 45.29 -11.02
C HIS A 317 8.48 44.61 -9.87
N MET A 318 8.66 43.31 -9.90
CA MET A 318 9.57 42.56 -9.02
C MET A 318 10.91 42.36 -9.75
N SER A 319 11.92 43.14 -9.39
CA SER A 319 13.33 42.92 -9.74
C SER A 319 13.97 42.01 -8.68
N MET A 320 14.52 40.88 -9.11
CA MET A 320 15.38 40.01 -8.28
C MET A 320 16.84 40.55 -8.33
N PRO A 321 17.56 40.58 -7.22
CA PRO A 321 19.00 40.77 -7.23
C PRO A 321 19.74 39.45 -7.41
N MET A 322 20.65 39.41 -8.42
CA MET A 322 21.73 38.43 -8.48
C MET A 322 22.73 38.69 -7.36
N GLY A 323 23.05 37.69 -6.58
CA GLY A 323 24.15 37.69 -5.63
C GLY A 323 25.32 36.89 -6.17
N ASP A 324 26.43 37.58 -6.44
CA ASP A 324 27.74 36.97 -6.69
C ASP A 324 28.28 36.31 -5.43
N HIS A 325 28.80 35.09 -5.56
CA HIS A 325 29.71 34.51 -4.57
C HIS A 325 31.00 34.07 -5.25
N GLN A 326 32.07 34.74 -4.80
CA GLN A 326 33.47 34.31 -4.97
C GLN A 326 33.70 33.00 -4.20
#